data_a63fa9f69efcf9aace2cd695ae6f8429
#
_entry.id   a63fa9f69efcf9aace2cd695ae6f8429
#
_cell.length_a   1.000
_cell.length_b   1.000
_cell.length_c   1.000
_cell.angle_alpha   90.00
_cell.angle_beta   90.00
_cell.angle_gamma   90.00
#
_symmetry.space_group_name_H-M   'P 1'
#
loop_
_entity.id
_entity.type
_entity.pdbx_description
1 polymer ?
#
loop_
_entity_poly.entity_id
_entity_poly.type
_entity_poly.pdbx_seq_one_letter_code
_entity_poly.pdbx_strand_id
1 'polypeptide(L)'
;MSGMNMLIVQPQWLDAIADWEQELRHAGRSKDTRYTRTYHLRRLAHDHRNHSPWDLTRHDLVEWMADHDWAPETRRSYRSSLATFYRWGHAMGHITVDPAFTLAPVKIPRARPRPAPNDVVDDALRHVDLRVRMMILILAFTGMRRGECSRLHTKQLERDLLGWQLRVIGKGGTERLIPIDDQLAATLRLLPSGWVFPGQIDGHISAHYLGKLVSRALGDGWTAHTLRHRFASLAYAVERDIRAVQELLGHASVTTTQIYTYVPEQSMRRAAAGAGVGLFAA
;
A
#
# COMPACT_ATOMS: atom_id res chain seq x y z
N MET A 1 9.97 20.98 8.38
CA MET A 1 11.16 20.12 8.60
C MET A 1 10.91 19.38 9.91
N SER A 2 10.31 18.20 9.84
CA SER A 2 10.13 17.36 11.04
C SER A 2 11.47 16.68 11.30
N GLY A 3 12.07 16.96 12.46
CA GLY A 3 13.36 16.42 12.85
C GLY A 3 13.33 14.89 12.79
N MET A 4 14.04 14.35 11.82
CA MET A 4 14.43 12.95 11.86
C MET A 4 15.39 12.83 13.03
N ASN A 5 14.88 12.41 14.20
CA ASN A 5 15.73 12.02 15.32
C ASN A 5 16.73 11.00 14.74
N MET A 6 17.99 11.41 14.65
CA MET A 6 19.06 10.56 14.14
C MET A 6 19.23 9.41 15.13
N LEU A 7 18.77 8.22 14.74
CA LEU A 7 18.91 7.03 15.56
C LEU A 7 20.40 6.76 15.75
N ILE A 8 20.86 6.75 16.99
CA ILE A 8 22.23 6.39 17.34
C ILE A 8 22.29 4.87 17.28
N VAL A 9 23.16 4.36 16.42
CA VAL A 9 23.33 2.92 16.16
C VAL A 9 24.80 2.57 16.30
N GLN A 10 25.12 1.57 17.11
CA GLN A 10 26.47 1.09 17.34
C GLN A 10 27.08 0.44 16.08
N PRO A 11 28.42 0.45 15.92
CA PRO A 11 29.08 -0.12 14.76
C PRO A 11 28.69 -1.58 14.48
N GLN A 12 28.63 -2.43 15.50
CA GLN A 12 28.23 -3.85 15.37
C GLN A 12 26.84 -4.04 14.74
N TRP A 13 25.89 -3.16 15.07
CA TRP A 13 24.57 -3.15 14.45
C TRP A 13 24.61 -2.64 13.02
N LEU A 14 25.44 -1.61 12.75
CA LEU A 14 25.56 -1.07 11.38
C LEU A 14 26.12 -2.11 10.43
N ASP A 15 27.14 -2.86 10.84
CA ASP A 15 27.77 -3.94 10.04
C ASP A 15 26.74 -5.05 9.76
N ALA A 16 26.10 -5.57 10.80
CA ALA A 16 25.08 -6.60 10.65
C ALA A 16 23.88 -6.17 9.79
N ILE A 17 23.45 -4.92 9.91
CA ILE A 17 22.37 -4.35 9.08
C ILE A 17 22.80 -4.20 7.63
N ALA A 18 24.06 -3.79 7.39
CA ALA A 18 24.61 -3.63 6.04
C ALA A 18 24.72 -4.98 5.33
N ASP A 19 25.24 -6.02 6.01
CA ASP A 19 25.36 -7.37 5.47
C ASP A 19 23.97 -7.95 5.15
N TRP A 20 23.02 -7.78 6.06
CA TRP A 20 21.66 -8.23 5.81
C TRP A 20 20.97 -7.45 4.68
N GLU A 21 21.24 -6.15 4.53
CA GLU A 21 20.72 -5.38 3.39
C GLU A 21 21.26 -5.91 2.06
N GLN A 22 22.51 -6.36 2.00
CA GLN A 22 23.08 -7.01 0.82
C GLN A 22 22.32 -8.31 0.49
N GLU A 23 22.05 -9.14 1.49
CA GLU A 23 21.23 -10.34 1.33
C GLU A 23 19.84 -10.04 0.82
N LEU A 24 19.17 -9.03 1.38
CA LEU A 24 17.87 -8.58 0.90
C LEU A 24 17.92 -8.06 -0.55
N ARG A 25 19.04 -7.47 -0.96
CA ARG A 25 19.27 -7.02 -2.35
C ARG A 25 19.44 -8.20 -3.28
N HIS A 26 20.28 -9.17 -2.89
CA HIS A 26 20.46 -10.43 -3.61
C HIS A 26 19.13 -11.16 -3.79
N ALA A 27 18.30 -11.22 -2.76
CA ALA A 27 16.96 -11.80 -2.80
C ALA A 27 15.92 -10.95 -3.57
N GLY A 28 16.34 -9.92 -4.32
CA GLY A 28 15.46 -9.09 -5.16
C GLY A 28 14.44 -8.25 -4.40
N ARG A 29 14.67 -7.96 -3.10
CA ARG A 29 13.74 -7.13 -2.32
C ARG A 29 13.79 -5.68 -2.78
N SER A 30 12.61 -5.07 -2.95
CA SER A 30 12.49 -3.68 -3.39
C SER A 30 13.18 -2.70 -2.43
N LYS A 31 13.61 -1.54 -2.96
CA LYS A 31 14.25 -0.47 -2.18
C LYS A 31 13.42 -0.08 -0.94
N ASP A 32 12.11 0.07 -1.10
CA ASP A 32 11.21 0.42 0.02
C ASP A 32 11.16 -0.68 1.09
N THR A 33 11.16 -1.95 0.67
CA THR A 33 11.18 -3.08 1.61
C THR A 33 12.49 -3.11 2.39
N ARG A 34 13.63 -2.91 1.72
CA ARG A 34 14.93 -2.86 2.37
C ARG A 34 15.01 -1.71 3.34
N TYR A 35 14.63 -0.50 2.90
CA TYR A 35 14.57 0.69 3.74
C TYR A 35 13.72 0.47 5.01
N THR A 36 12.51 -0.04 4.86
CA THR A 36 11.62 -0.30 6.00
C THR A 36 12.24 -1.30 6.98
N ARG A 37 12.80 -2.39 6.48
CA ARG A 37 13.40 -3.44 7.30
C ARG A 37 14.64 -2.97 8.03
N THR A 38 15.56 -2.27 7.35
CA THR A 38 16.76 -1.71 7.97
C THR A 38 16.43 -0.60 8.97
N TYR A 39 15.39 0.20 8.71
CA TYR A 39 14.87 1.17 9.67
C TYR A 39 14.38 0.50 10.96
N HIS A 40 13.65 -0.61 10.85
CA HIS A 40 13.17 -1.36 12.01
C HIS A 40 14.33 -1.86 12.89
N LEU A 41 15.40 -2.37 12.28
CA LEU A 41 16.57 -2.82 13.04
C LEU A 41 17.35 -1.65 13.65
N ARG A 42 17.48 -0.54 12.93
CA ARG A 42 18.10 0.67 13.50
C ARG A 42 17.33 1.20 14.71
N ARG A 43 16.01 1.06 14.71
CA ARG A 43 15.19 1.44 15.85
C ARG A 43 15.43 0.49 17.03
N LEU A 44 15.45 -0.81 16.81
CA LEU A 44 15.80 -1.80 17.83
C LEU A 44 17.19 -1.54 18.40
N ALA A 45 18.19 -1.32 17.54
CA ALA A 45 19.57 -1.01 17.91
C ALA A 45 19.68 0.26 18.76
N HIS A 46 18.90 1.30 18.41
CA HIS A 46 18.84 2.54 19.17
C HIS A 46 18.33 2.34 20.59
N ASP A 47 17.33 1.48 20.76
CA ASP A 47 16.72 1.21 22.05
C ASP A 47 17.56 0.22 22.89
N HIS A 48 18.42 -0.60 22.24
CA HIS A 48 19.34 -1.58 22.89
C HIS A 48 20.81 -1.23 22.68
N ARG A 49 21.23 -0.01 23.06
CA ARG A 49 22.55 0.55 22.77
C ARG A 49 23.72 -0.26 23.35
N ASN A 50 23.50 -0.99 24.43
CA ASN A 50 24.53 -1.72 25.15
C ASN A 50 24.66 -3.18 24.73
N HIS A 51 23.88 -3.63 23.74
CA HIS A 51 23.85 -5.00 23.25
C HIS A 51 24.26 -5.06 21.79
N SER A 52 24.99 -6.09 21.43
CA SER A 52 25.18 -6.47 20.03
C SER A 52 23.86 -7.04 19.47
N PRO A 53 23.64 -7.04 18.14
CA PRO A 53 22.46 -7.68 17.57
C PRO A 53 22.31 -9.15 17.96
N TRP A 54 23.42 -9.80 18.30
CA TRP A 54 23.51 -11.22 18.57
C TRP A 54 23.34 -11.60 20.04
N ASP A 55 23.33 -10.62 20.95
CA ASP A 55 23.16 -10.82 22.39
C ASP A 55 21.68 -10.78 22.81
N LEU A 56 20.79 -10.25 21.96
CA LEU A 56 19.38 -10.12 22.28
C LEU A 56 18.69 -11.48 22.34
N THR A 57 17.99 -11.70 23.44
CA THR A 57 17.19 -12.89 23.69
C THR A 57 15.76 -12.73 23.17
N ARG A 58 15.00 -13.82 23.17
CA ARG A 58 13.55 -13.75 22.92
C ARG A 58 12.84 -12.83 23.91
N HIS A 59 13.27 -12.82 25.16
CA HIS A 59 12.66 -11.98 26.20
C HIS A 59 12.80 -10.50 25.85
N ASP A 60 14.01 -10.07 25.48
CA ASP A 60 14.29 -8.67 25.10
C ASP A 60 13.43 -8.23 23.90
N LEU A 61 13.28 -9.10 22.90
CA LEU A 61 12.44 -8.78 21.73
C LEU A 61 10.95 -8.67 22.07
N VAL A 62 10.45 -9.53 22.97
CA VAL A 62 9.05 -9.51 23.41
C VAL A 62 8.77 -8.28 24.25
N GLU A 63 9.63 -7.96 25.22
CA GLU A 63 9.54 -6.79 26.07
C GLU A 63 9.58 -5.51 25.23
N TRP A 64 10.59 -5.37 24.37
CA TRP A 64 10.70 -4.22 23.47
C TRP A 64 9.47 -4.04 22.57
N MET A 65 8.91 -5.11 22.02
CA MET A 65 7.70 -5.02 21.22
C MET A 65 6.45 -4.71 22.06
N ALA A 66 6.43 -5.08 23.34
CA ALA A 66 5.34 -4.78 24.27
C ALA A 66 5.33 -3.32 24.73
N ASP A 67 6.50 -2.73 24.93
CA ASP A 67 6.68 -1.35 25.39
C ASP A 67 6.25 -0.29 24.38
N HIS A 68 6.01 -0.70 23.14
CA HIS A 68 5.58 0.21 22.08
C HIS A 68 4.08 0.08 21.80
N ASP A 69 3.36 1.20 21.89
CA ASP A 69 1.95 1.27 21.47
C ASP A 69 1.83 1.43 19.95
N TRP A 70 2.22 0.38 19.25
CA TRP A 70 2.10 0.33 17.78
C TRP A 70 0.74 -0.20 17.35
N ALA A 71 0.21 0.41 16.27
CA ALA A 71 -0.90 -0.19 15.54
C ALA A 71 -0.56 -1.65 15.09
N PRO A 72 -1.55 -2.55 15.03
CA PRO A 72 -1.32 -3.97 14.70
C PRO A 72 -0.51 -4.20 13.42
N GLU A 73 -0.72 -3.42 12.37
CA GLU A 73 0.03 -3.51 11.12
C GLU A 73 1.51 -3.13 11.30
N THR A 74 1.76 -2.09 12.08
CA THR A 74 3.13 -1.65 12.40
C THR A 74 3.84 -2.73 13.21
N ARG A 75 3.20 -3.25 14.26
CA ARG A 75 3.71 -4.34 15.09
C ARG A 75 4.02 -5.60 14.27
N ARG A 76 3.12 -5.96 13.33
CA ARG A 76 3.34 -7.07 12.39
C ARG A 76 4.56 -6.82 11.49
N SER A 77 4.72 -5.59 11.02
CA SER A 77 5.84 -5.20 10.15
C SER A 77 7.18 -5.33 10.90
N TYR A 78 7.27 -4.83 12.13
CA TYR A 78 8.44 -5.02 12.99
C TYR A 78 8.73 -6.50 13.23
N ARG A 79 7.74 -7.26 13.70
CA ARG A 79 7.90 -8.71 13.89
C ARG A 79 8.44 -9.42 12.65
N SER A 80 7.93 -9.08 11.47
CA SER A 80 8.40 -9.67 10.20
C SER A 80 9.86 -9.33 9.92
N SER A 81 10.29 -8.10 10.24
CA SER A 81 11.69 -7.70 10.07
C SER A 81 12.60 -8.45 11.02
N LEU A 82 12.24 -8.54 12.31
CA LEU A 82 12.99 -9.29 13.33
C LEU A 82 13.10 -10.77 12.94
N ALA A 83 11.99 -11.41 12.64
CA ALA A 83 11.98 -12.83 12.27
C ALA A 83 12.81 -13.14 11.02
N THR A 84 12.89 -12.22 10.06
CA THR A 84 13.71 -12.44 8.86
C THR A 84 15.19 -12.13 9.10
N PHE A 85 15.51 -11.16 9.96
CA PHE A 85 16.88 -10.83 10.32
C PHE A 85 17.53 -11.93 11.17
N TYR A 86 16.91 -12.33 12.25
CA TYR A 86 17.46 -13.35 13.14
C TYR A 86 17.52 -14.73 12.49
N ARG A 87 16.56 -15.08 11.62
CA ARG A 87 16.66 -16.29 10.80
C ARG A 87 17.88 -16.27 9.88
N TRP A 88 18.17 -15.12 9.27
CA TRP A 88 19.37 -14.93 8.46
C TRP A 88 20.62 -15.04 9.34
N GLY A 89 20.68 -14.35 10.48
CA GLY A 89 21.79 -14.42 11.41
C GLY A 89 22.08 -15.85 11.89
N HIS A 90 21.04 -16.63 12.16
CA HIS A 90 21.17 -18.05 12.50
C HIS A 90 21.71 -18.87 11.32
N ALA A 91 21.19 -18.66 10.11
CA ALA A 91 21.66 -19.35 8.91
C ALA A 91 23.13 -19.02 8.56
N MET A 92 23.59 -17.81 8.88
CA MET A 92 24.99 -17.38 8.69
C MET A 92 25.90 -17.78 9.84
N GLY A 93 25.40 -18.40 10.91
CA GLY A 93 26.18 -18.83 12.05
C GLY A 93 26.55 -17.73 13.05
N HIS A 94 25.95 -16.55 12.96
CA HIS A 94 26.15 -15.46 13.92
C HIS A 94 25.55 -15.78 15.30
N ILE A 95 24.49 -16.59 15.33
CA ILE A 95 23.80 -17.06 16.54
C ILE A 95 23.48 -18.55 16.42
N THR A 96 23.44 -19.24 17.54
CA THR A 96 23.07 -20.66 17.61
C THR A 96 21.57 -20.89 17.79
N VAL A 97 20.86 -19.89 18.34
CA VAL A 97 19.42 -19.94 18.58
C VAL A 97 18.79 -18.66 18.02
N ASP A 98 17.78 -18.80 17.14
CA ASP A 98 17.02 -17.66 16.61
C ASP A 98 16.04 -17.13 17.68
N PRO A 99 16.29 -15.95 18.27
CA PRO A 99 15.43 -15.39 19.32
C PRO A 99 14.05 -14.96 18.80
N ALA A 100 13.88 -14.78 17.50
CA ALA A 100 12.64 -14.39 16.88
C ALA A 100 11.79 -15.57 16.39
N PHE A 101 12.31 -16.80 16.41
CA PHE A 101 11.66 -17.98 15.88
C PHE A 101 10.26 -18.22 16.48
N THR A 102 10.12 -18.08 17.79
CA THR A 102 8.86 -18.33 18.52
C THR A 102 8.08 -17.06 18.82
N LEU A 103 8.40 -15.91 18.20
CA LEU A 103 7.59 -14.70 18.35
C LEU A 103 6.17 -14.93 17.84
N ALA A 104 5.18 -14.69 18.70
CA ALA A 104 3.77 -14.90 18.38
C ALA A 104 3.34 -14.08 17.15
N PRO A 105 2.50 -14.64 16.28
CA PRO A 105 1.95 -13.88 15.16
C PRO A 105 1.04 -12.74 15.66
N VAL A 106 1.14 -11.59 15.02
CA VAL A 106 0.28 -10.44 15.35
C VAL A 106 -1.07 -10.63 14.66
N LYS A 107 -2.13 -10.71 15.44
CA LYS A 107 -3.51 -10.73 14.92
C LYS A 107 -3.85 -9.35 14.37
N ILE A 108 -4.22 -9.29 13.11
CA ILE A 108 -4.72 -8.06 12.49
C ILE A 108 -6.24 -8.22 12.32
N PRO A 109 -7.02 -7.29 12.86
CA PRO A 109 -8.45 -7.26 12.57
C PRO A 109 -8.67 -7.15 11.06
N ARG A 110 -9.64 -7.86 10.52
CA ARG A 110 -10.01 -7.68 9.11
C ARG A 110 -10.50 -6.26 8.91
N ALA A 111 -9.70 -5.44 8.26
CA ALA A 111 -10.11 -4.09 7.89
C ALA A 111 -11.29 -4.18 6.91
N ARG A 112 -12.37 -3.45 7.21
CA ARG A 112 -13.43 -3.25 6.23
C ARG A 112 -12.96 -2.28 5.17
N PRO A 113 -13.31 -2.48 3.89
CA PRO A 113 -13.05 -1.48 2.86
C PRO A 113 -13.66 -0.15 3.29
N ARG A 114 -12.91 0.92 3.11
CA ARG A 114 -13.36 2.29 3.33
C ARG A 114 -13.31 3.05 2.01
N PRO A 115 -14.32 2.89 1.13
CA PRO A 115 -14.37 3.66 -0.12
C PRO A 115 -14.60 5.14 0.17
N ALA A 116 -13.91 6.02 -0.53
CA ALA A 116 -14.15 7.44 -0.45
C ALA A 116 -15.57 7.77 -1.01
N PRO A 117 -16.43 8.48 -0.27
CA PRO A 117 -17.75 8.86 -0.74
C PRO A 117 -17.70 9.81 -1.95
N ASN A 118 -18.80 9.90 -2.71
CA ASN A 118 -18.86 10.78 -3.88
C ASN A 118 -18.72 12.26 -3.53
N ASP A 119 -19.41 12.71 -2.48
CA ASP A 119 -19.36 14.08 -1.99
C ASP A 119 -17.95 14.53 -1.62
N VAL A 120 -17.15 13.66 -0.96
CA VAL A 120 -15.75 13.93 -0.63
C VAL A 120 -14.90 14.10 -1.90
N VAL A 121 -15.11 13.23 -2.88
CA VAL A 121 -14.35 13.30 -4.16
C VAL A 121 -14.77 14.53 -4.95
N ASP A 122 -16.06 14.79 -5.06
CA ASP A 122 -16.61 15.94 -5.80
C ASP A 122 -16.20 17.27 -5.17
N ASP A 123 -16.17 17.34 -3.83
CA ASP A 123 -15.69 18.51 -3.12
C ASP A 123 -14.20 18.75 -3.36
N ALA A 124 -13.39 17.73 -3.21
CA ALA A 124 -11.96 17.81 -3.48
C ALA A 124 -11.69 18.29 -4.92
N LEU A 125 -12.41 17.75 -5.91
CA LEU A 125 -12.24 18.14 -7.32
C LEU A 125 -12.59 19.60 -7.60
N ARG A 126 -13.46 20.24 -6.80
CA ARG A 126 -13.81 21.66 -6.96
C ARG A 126 -12.73 22.60 -6.45
N HIS A 127 -11.99 22.21 -5.43
CA HIS A 127 -11.15 23.12 -4.65
C HIS A 127 -9.63 22.94 -4.85
N VAL A 128 -9.19 22.06 -5.78
CA VAL A 128 -7.78 21.79 -6.04
C VAL A 128 -7.30 22.32 -7.38
N ASP A 129 -5.98 22.51 -7.49
CA ASP A 129 -5.33 22.82 -8.76
C ASP A 129 -5.46 21.67 -9.78
N LEU A 130 -5.18 21.96 -11.04
CA LEU A 130 -5.30 20.99 -12.13
C LEU A 130 -4.44 19.74 -11.95
N ARG A 131 -3.27 19.88 -11.34
CA ARG A 131 -2.36 18.76 -11.13
C ARG A 131 -2.92 17.78 -10.10
N VAL A 132 -3.39 18.28 -8.96
CA VAL A 132 -4.02 17.47 -7.91
C VAL A 132 -5.34 16.89 -8.37
N ARG A 133 -6.13 17.67 -9.11
CA ARG A 133 -7.37 17.20 -9.76
C ARG A 133 -7.09 15.98 -10.64
N MET A 134 -6.06 16.04 -11.48
CA MET A 134 -5.66 14.92 -12.34
C MET A 134 -5.23 13.69 -11.52
N MET A 135 -4.49 13.88 -10.42
CA MET A 135 -4.14 12.76 -9.52
C MET A 135 -5.38 12.06 -8.97
N ILE A 136 -6.36 12.83 -8.49
CA ILE A 136 -7.61 12.29 -7.93
C ILE A 136 -8.41 11.57 -9.02
N LEU A 137 -8.58 12.17 -10.21
CA LEU A 137 -9.30 11.55 -11.32
C LEU A 137 -8.65 10.23 -11.75
N ILE A 138 -7.34 10.22 -12.02
CA ILE A 138 -6.64 8.98 -12.41
C ILE A 138 -6.84 7.91 -11.35
N LEU A 139 -6.62 8.21 -10.07
CA LEU A 139 -6.77 7.24 -8.98
C LEU A 139 -8.21 6.73 -8.85
N ALA A 140 -9.20 7.62 -8.97
CA ALA A 140 -10.61 7.28 -8.84
C ALA A 140 -11.16 6.45 -10.02
N PHE A 141 -10.69 6.73 -11.25
CA PHE A 141 -11.16 6.05 -12.46
C PHE A 141 -10.40 4.78 -12.81
N THR A 142 -9.18 4.59 -12.28
CA THR A 142 -8.34 3.45 -12.64
C THR A 142 -8.05 2.50 -11.48
N GLY A 143 -8.29 2.95 -10.25
CA GLY A 143 -7.92 2.18 -9.07
C GLY A 143 -6.41 1.93 -8.91
N MET A 144 -5.55 2.67 -9.62
CA MET A 144 -4.10 2.53 -9.54
C MET A 144 -3.59 2.73 -8.10
N ARG A 145 -2.49 2.06 -7.77
CA ARG A 145 -1.76 2.36 -6.52
C ARG A 145 -1.07 3.71 -6.66
N ARG A 146 -0.91 4.44 -5.54
CA ARG A 146 -0.21 5.74 -5.53
C ARG A 146 1.17 5.71 -6.20
N GLY A 147 1.89 4.59 -6.05
CA GLY A 147 3.21 4.41 -6.68
C GLY A 147 3.15 4.12 -8.18
N GLU A 148 2.06 3.54 -8.67
CA GLU A 148 1.81 3.36 -10.10
C GLU A 148 1.42 4.72 -10.71
N CYS A 149 0.50 5.43 -10.08
CA CYS A 149 0.07 6.76 -10.51
C CYS A 149 1.23 7.77 -10.55
N SER A 150 2.12 7.77 -9.53
CA SER A 150 3.28 8.70 -9.52
C SER A 150 4.27 8.46 -10.66
N ARG A 151 4.32 7.25 -11.21
CA ARG A 151 5.17 6.84 -12.32
C ARG A 151 4.41 6.66 -13.64
N LEU A 152 3.22 7.23 -13.74
CA LEU A 152 2.47 7.19 -14.99
C LEU A 152 3.15 8.06 -16.05
N HIS A 153 3.39 7.48 -17.22
CA HIS A 153 4.00 8.15 -18.37
C HIS A 153 3.01 8.15 -19.53
N THR A 154 2.95 9.22 -20.30
CA THR A 154 2.01 9.37 -21.43
C THR A 154 2.12 8.24 -22.46
N LYS A 155 3.31 7.62 -22.64
CA LYS A 155 3.52 6.45 -23.52
C LYS A 155 2.77 5.19 -23.09
N GLN A 156 2.24 5.16 -21.86
CA GLN A 156 1.46 4.03 -21.35
C GLN A 156 -0.02 4.11 -21.74
N LEU A 157 -0.43 5.22 -22.34
CA LEU A 157 -1.76 5.35 -22.95
C LEU A 157 -1.75 4.68 -24.31
N GLU A 158 -2.59 3.69 -24.47
CA GLU A 158 -2.70 2.88 -25.68
C GLU A 158 -4.16 2.83 -26.16
N ARG A 159 -4.32 2.57 -27.43
CA ARG A 159 -5.64 2.34 -28.03
C ARG A 159 -5.70 0.93 -28.57
N ASP A 160 -6.78 0.22 -28.29
CA ASP A 160 -7.11 -1.07 -28.88
C ASP A 160 -8.40 -1.00 -29.70
N LEU A 161 -8.97 -2.17 -30.02
CA LEU A 161 -10.21 -2.27 -30.78
C LEU A 161 -11.45 -1.77 -30.02
N LEU A 162 -11.40 -1.77 -28.69
CA LEU A 162 -12.52 -1.43 -27.81
C LEU A 162 -12.43 0.00 -27.27
N GLY A 163 -11.27 0.68 -27.42
CA GLY A 163 -11.10 2.06 -26.96
C GLY A 163 -9.72 2.34 -26.36
N TRP A 164 -9.67 3.20 -25.36
CA TRP A 164 -8.44 3.62 -24.69
C TRP A 164 -8.17 2.80 -23.44
N GLN A 165 -6.89 2.53 -23.19
CA GLN A 165 -6.44 1.81 -22.01
C GLN A 165 -5.08 2.33 -21.52
N LEU A 166 -4.82 2.13 -20.23
CA LEU A 166 -3.52 2.41 -19.61
C LEU A 166 -2.79 1.10 -19.34
N ARG A 167 -1.57 0.96 -19.86
CA ARG A 167 -0.65 -0.12 -19.50
C ARG A 167 0.02 0.23 -18.17
N VAL A 168 -0.30 -0.48 -17.11
CA VAL A 168 0.19 -0.20 -15.76
C VAL A 168 1.18 -1.26 -15.32
N ILE A 169 2.37 -0.84 -14.95
CA ILE A 169 3.42 -1.71 -14.41
C ILE A 169 3.34 -1.72 -12.89
N GLY A 170 2.95 -2.85 -12.34
CA GLY A 170 2.80 -3.08 -10.92
C GLY A 170 4.10 -3.47 -10.19
N LYS A 171 3.96 -3.88 -8.93
CA LYS A 171 5.08 -4.38 -8.13
C LYS A 171 5.61 -5.69 -8.72
N GLY A 172 6.93 -5.78 -8.89
CA GLY A 172 7.57 -6.98 -9.46
C GLY A 172 7.51 -7.05 -10.99
N GLY A 173 7.20 -5.94 -11.67
CA GLY A 173 7.17 -5.88 -13.14
C GLY A 173 5.91 -6.49 -13.77
N THR A 174 4.92 -6.86 -12.97
CA THR A 174 3.65 -7.36 -13.52
C THR A 174 2.91 -6.25 -14.25
N GLU A 175 2.50 -6.52 -15.49
CA GLU A 175 1.73 -5.59 -16.29
C GLU A 175 0.23 -5.91 -16.22
N ARG A 176 -0.59 -4.86 -16.31
CA ARG A 176 -2.02 -4.97 -16.54
C ARG A 176 -2.51 -3.83 -17.39
N LEU A 177 -3.59 -4.06 -18.12
CA LEU A 177 -4.28 -3.06 -18.91
C LEU A 177 -5.53 -2.60 -18.16
N ILE A 178 -5.71 -1.31 -18.07
CA ILE A 178 -6.90 -0.71 -17.43
C ILE A 178 -7.64 0.09 -18.49
N PRO A 179 -8.81 -0.36 -18.96
CA PRO A 179 -9.66 0.43 -19.83
C PRO A 179 -10.03 1.77 -19.17
N ILE A 180 -10.00 2.84 -19.93
CA ILE A 180 -10.39 4.18 -19.49
C ILE A 180 -11.37 4.79 -20.49
N ASP A 181 -12.18 5.72 -20.01
CA ASP A 181 -13.10 6.46 -20.86
C ASP A 181 -12.38 7.45 -21.81
N ASP A 182 -13.09 7.85 -22.85
CA ASP A 182 -12.57 8.78 -23.87
C ASP A 182 -12.24 10.17 -23.28
N GLN A 183 -12.93 10.60 -22.22
CA GLN A 183 -12.71 11.90 -21.60
C GLN A 183 -11.38 11.93 -20.83
N LEU A 184 -11.08 10.89 -20.06
CA LEU A 184 -9.80 10.76 -19.36
C LEU A 184 -8.67 10.59 -20.37
N ALA A 185 -8.87 9.78 -21.42
CA ALA A 185 -7.91 9.59 -22.50
C ALA A 185 -7.62 10.90 -23.24
N ALA A 186 -8.63 11.66 -23.61
CA ALA A 186 -8.47 12.98 -24.23
C ALA A 186 -7.65 13.93 -23.35
N THR A 187 -7.94 13.95 -22.05
CA THR A 187 -7.19 14.79 -21.09
C THR A 187 -5.71 14.37 -21.01
N LEU A 188 -5.43 13.07 -20.97
CA LEU A 188 -4.04 12.57 -20.94
C LEU A 188 -3.29 12.85 -22.24
N ARG A 189 -3.96 12.84 -23.38
CA ARG A 189 -3.37 13.15 -24.70
C ARG A 189 -3.01 14.62 -24.88
N LEU A 190 -3.61 15.52 -24.14
CA LEU A 190 -3.26 16.96 -24.14
C LEU A 190 -1.96 17.23 -23.36
N LEU A 191 -1.48 16.28 -22.57
CA LEU A 191 -0.24 16.47 -21.83
C LEU A 191 0.98 16.35 -22.76
N PRO A 192 2.07 17.07 -22.46
CA PRO A 192 3.36 16.88 -23.14
C PRO A 192 3.83 15.42 -23.00
N SER A 193 4.55 14.91 -24.01
CA SER A 193 5.17 13.59 -23.92
C SER A 193 6.12 13.54 -22.72
N GLY A 194 5.95 12.54 -21.86
CA GLY A 194 6.75 12.41 -20.63
C GLY A 194 5.95 11.87 -19.46
N TRP A 195 6.49 12.10 -18.28
CA TRP A 195 5.79 11.76 -17.03
C TRP A 195 4.54 12.62 -16.84
N VAL A 196 3.41 12.01 -16.53
CA VAL A 196 2.15 12.73 -16.23
C VAL A 196 2.32 13.66 -15.03
N PHE A 197 3.15 13.25 -14.07
CA PHE A 197 3.48 14.05 -12.89
C PHE A 197 4.99 14.26 -12.79
N PRO A 198 5.57 15.24 -13.52
CA PRO A 198 7.00 15.52 -13.46
C PRO A 198 7.48 15.87 -12.05
N GLY A 199 8.72 15.48 -11.71
CA GLY A 199 9.32 15.72 -10.41
C GLY A 199 10.79 15.28 -10.37
N GLN A 200 11.37 15.25 -9.17
CA GLN A 200 12.82 15.05 -8.98
C GLN A 200 13.25 13.59 -8.78
N ILE A 201 12.32 12.64 -8.75
CA ILE A 201 12.64 11.21 -8.57
C ILE A 201 12.61 10.55 -9.95
N ASP A 202 13.77 10.39 -10.57
CA ASP A 202 13.89 9.82 -11.91
C ASP A 202 12.97 10.52 -12.96
N GLY A 203 12.76 11.82 -12.79
CA GLY A 203 11.91 12.65 -13.64
C GLY A 203 10.44 12.75 -13.21
N HIS A 204 9.98 11.97 -12.22
CA HIS A 204 8.61 11.99 -11.71
C HIS A 204 8.54 12.36 -10.22
N ILE A 205 7.35 12.62 -9.69
CA ILE A 205 7.15 12.84 -8.25
C ILE A 205 7.22 11.53 -7.47
N SER A 206 7.57 11.63 -6.16
CA SER A 206 7.52 10.46 -5.29
C SER A 206 6.09 10.01 -5.01
N ALA A 207 5.91 8.69 -4.82
CA ALA A 207 4.64 8.11 -4.39
C ALA A 207 4.16 8.70 -3.04
N HIS A 208 5.11 9.03 -2.14
CA HIS A 208 4.80 9.66 -0.86
C HIS A 208 4.23 11.07 -1.05
N TYR A 209 4.87 11.88 -1.90
CA TYR A 209 4.42 13.25 -2.14
C TYR A 209 3.06 13.29 -2.83
N LEU A 210 2.83 12.44 -3.85
CA LEU A 210 1.51 12.27 -4.47
C LEU A 210 0.46 11.90 -3.42
N GLY A 211 0.76 10.90 -2.58
CA GLY A 211 -0.16 10.49 -1.51
C GLY A 211 -0.48 11.62 -0.53
N LYS A 212 0.51 12.44 -0.16
CA LYS A 212 0.33 13.61 0.71
C LYS A 212 -0.58 14.67 0.08
N LEU A 213 -0.39 14.98 -1.21
CA LEU A 213 -1.22 15.94 -1.93
C LEU A 213 -2.68 15.46 -2.01
N VAL A 214 -2.89 14.21 -2.41
CA VAL A 214 -4.22 13.61 -2.52
C VAL A 214 -4.91 13.55 -1.16
N SER A 215 -4.21 13.12 -0.09
CA SER A 215 -4.80 13.06 1.25
C SER A 215 -5.17 14.43 1.79
N ARG A 216 -4.34 15.46 1.51
CA ARG A 216 -4.66 16.84 1.90
C ARG A 216 -5.92 17.36 1.18
N ALA A 217 -6.06 17.02 -0.11
CA ALA A 217 -7.19 17.43 -0.92
C ALA A 217 -8.50 16.76 -0.49
N LEU A 218 -8.45 15.49 -0.15
CA LEU A 218 -9.63 14.72 0.27
C LEU A 218 -10.04 14.99 1.73
N GLY A 219 -9.11 15.44 2.58
CA GLY A 219 -9.38 15.68 4.00
C GLY A 219 -9.74 14.41 4.82
N ASP A 220 -10.04 14.59 6.09
CA ASP A 220 -10.69 13.64 7.03
C ASP A 220 -10.19 12.18 6.99
N GLY A 221 -8.88 11.99 6.78
CA GLY A 221 -8.26 10.66 6.72
C GLY A 221 -8.56 9.87 5.45
N TRP A 222 -9.10 10.52 4.40
CA TRP A 222 -9.22 9.95 3.07
C TRP A 222 -7.88 9.97 2.35
N THR A 223 -7.61 8.97 1.53
CA THR A 223 -6.29 8.76 0.91
C THR A 223 -6.41 8.21 -0.51
N ALA A 224 -5.30 8.15 -1.24
CA ALA A 224 -5.24 7.45 -2.51
C ALA A 224 -5.71 5.98 -2.40
N HIS A 225 -5.53 5.34 -1.23
CA HIS A 225 -5.99 3.98 -1.02
C HIS A 225 -7.51 3.88 -0.90
N THR A 226 -8.16 4.87 -0.30
CA THR A 226 -9.63 4.94 -0.22
C THR A 226 -10.27 5.23 -1.57
N LEU A 227 -9.60 5.95 -2.48
CA LEU A 227 -10.02 6.08 -3.88
C LEU A 227 -9.94 4.73 -4.63
N ARG A 228 -8.90 3.94 -4.38
CA ARG A 228 -8.79 2.59 -4.93
C ARG A 228 -9.88 1.66 -4.36
N HIS A 229 -10.22 1.78 -3.08
CA HIS A 229 -11.37 1.06 -2.50
C HIS A 229 -12.68 1.47 -3.18
N ARG A 230 -12.85 2.77 -3.43
CA ARG A 230 -14.02 3.29 -4.16
C ARG A 230 -14.11 2.69 -5.56
N PHE A 231 -13.04 2.74 -6.35
CA PHE A 231 -12.99 2.12 -7.68
C PHE A 231 -13.39 0.65 -7.64
N ALA A 232 -12.76 -0.14 -6.75
CA ALA A 232 -13.05 -1.57 -6.61
C ALA A 232 -14.51 -1.84 -6.25
N SER A 233 -15.08 -1.07 -5.32
CA SER A 233 -16.47 -1.23 -4.88
C SER A 233 -17.46 -0.85 -5.97
N LEU A 234 -17.19 0.22 -6.72
CA LEU A 234 -18.03 0.64 -7.84
C LEU A 234 -17.96 -0.34 -9.02
N ALA A 235 -16.75 -0.77 -9.41
CA ALA A 235 -16.58 -1.77 -10.47
C ALA A 235 -17.30 -3.07 -10.12
N TYR A 236 -17.17 -3.56 -8.89
CA TYR A 236 -17.90 -4.75 -8.45
C TYR A 236 -19.42 -4.54 -8.37
N ALA A 237 -19.87 -3.35 -8.01
CA ALA A 237 -21.32 -3.06 -7.94
C ALA A 237 -22.00 -3.12 -9.31
N VAL A 238 -21.27 -2.76 -10.39
CA VAL A 238 -21.76 -2.76 -11.78
C VAL A 238 -21.79 -4.20 -12.33
N GLU A 239 -20.64 -4.85 -12.39
CA GLU A 239 -20.50 -6.13 -13.12
C GLU A 239 -20.68 -7.36 -12.23
N ARG A 240 -20.51 -7.25 -10.91
CA ARG A 240 -20.50 -8.35 -9.94
C ARG A 240 -19.50 -9.47 -10.26
N ASP A 241 -18.57 -9.21 -11.17
CA ASP A 241 -17.48 -10.10 -11.50
C ASP A 241 -16.23 -9.73 -10.66
N ILE A 242 -15.93 -10.56 -9.66
CA ILE A 242 -14.77 -10.36 -8.81
C ILE A 242 -13.44 -10.59 -9.54
N ARG A 243 -13.45 -11.41 -10.59
CA ARG A 243 -12.25 -11.66 -11.40
C ARG A 243 -11.90 -10.44 -12.23
N ALA A 244 -12.87 -9.82 -12.89
CA ALA A 244 -12.67 -8.57 -13.61
C ALA A 244 -12.10 -7.48 -12.69
N VAL A 245 -12.64 -7.33 -11.47
CA VAL A 245 -12.11 -6.38 -10.48
C VAL A 245 -10.69 -6.75 -10.03
N GLN A 246 -10.39 -8.03 -9.87
CA GLN A 246 -9.05 -8.52 -9.52
C GLN A 246 -8.03 -8.17 -10.60
N GLU A 247 -8.34 -8.41 -11.87
CA GLU A 247 -7.51 -8.09 -13.04
C GLU A 247 -7.24 -6.58 -13.11
N LEU A 248 -8.28 -5.75 -13.05
CA LEU A 248 -8.17 -4.29 -13.05
C LEU A 248 -7.29 -3.77 -11.93
N LEU A 249 -7.37 -4.35 -10.74
CA LEU A 249 -6.57 -3.95 -9.60
C LEU A 249 -5.16 -4.55 -9.60
N GLY A 250 -4.90 -5.61 -10.37
CA GLY A 250 -3.63 -6.34 -10.36
C GLY A 250 -3.36 -6.97 -8.98
N HIS A 251 -4.31 -7.72 -8.45
CA HIS A 251 -4.15 -8.49 -7.23
C HIS A 251 -3.66 -9.90 -7.57
N ALA A 252 -2.51 -10.28 -7.00
CA ALA A 252 -1.96 -11.62 -7.15
C ALA A 252 -2.81 -12.71 -6.46
N SER A 253 -3.75 -12.32 -5.58
CA SER A 253 -4.59 -13.24 -4.82
C SER A 253 -6.03 -12.75 -4.75
N VAL A 254 -6.98 -13.65 -4.99
CA VAL A 254 -8.43 -13.44 -4.83
C VAL A 254 -8.77 -12.98 -3.44
N THR A 255 -8.08 -13.49 -2.41
CA THR A 255 -8.31 -13.12 -1.01
C THR A 255 -8.19 -11.61 -0.77
N THR A 256 -7.31 -10.94 -1.51
CA THR A 256 -7.15 -9.48 -1.42
C THR A 256 -8.32 -8.75 -2.08
N THR A 257 -8.96 -9.35 -3.09
CA THR A 257 -10.11 -8.77 -3.80
C THR A 257 -11.43 -9.11 -3.10
N GLN A 258 -11.52 -10.23 -2.42
CA GLN A 258 -12.71 -10.62 -1.62
C GLN A 258 -13.09 -9.59 -0.56
N ILE A 259 -12.14 -8.75 -0.13
CA ILE A 259 -12.44 -7.62 0.78
C ILE A 259 -13.44 -6.65 0.13
N TYR A 260 -13.47 -6.56 -1.21
CA TYR A 260 -14.34 -5.66 -1.96
C TYR A 260 -15.69 -6.28 -2.36
N THR A 261 -15.90 -7.56 -2.06
CA THR A 261 -17.22 -8.18 -2.13
C THR A 261 -18.13 -7.71 -0.97
N TYR A 262 -17.88 -6.51 -0.48
CA TYR A 262 -18.79 -5.81 0.41
C TYR A 262 -20.15 -5.80 -0.26
N VAL A 263 -21.08 -6.54 0.33
CA VAL A 263 -22.46 -6.54 -0.13
C VAL A 263 -22.94 -5.09 -0.02
N PRO A 264 -23.32 -4.43 -1.11
CA PRO A 264 -23.77 -3.05 -1.04
C PRO A 264 -24.88 -2.97 0.02
N GLU A 265 -24.87 -1.94 0.85
CA GLU A 265 -25.86 -1.76 1.92
C GLU A 265 -27.28 -1.85 1.37
N GLN A 266 -27.51 -1.39 0.14
CA GLN A 266 -28.77 -1.57 -0.58
C GLN A 266 -29.12 -3.04 -0.86
N SER A 267 -28.14 -3.92 -1.09
CA SER A 267 -28.40 -5.35 -1.28
C SER A 267 -28.72 -6.02 0.05
N MET A 268 -28.05 -5.60 1.14
CA MET A 268 -28.39 -6.07 2.49
C MET A 268 -29.78 -5.58 2.89
N ARG A 269 -30.11 -4.31 2.63
CA ARG A 269 -31.45 -3.75 2.90
C ARG A 269 -32.53 -4.46 2.09
N ARG A 270 -32.31 -4.74 0.81
CA ARG A 270 -33.23 -5.52 -0.03
C ARG A 270 -33.39 -6.94 0.46
N ALA A 271 -32.30 -7.61 0.82
CA ALA A 271 -32.36 -8.96 1.36
C ALA A 271 -33.08 -8.99 2.71
N ALA A 272 -32.82 -8.04 3.60
CA ALA A 272 -33.51 -7.91 4.87
C ALA A 272 -35.02 -7.59 4.69
N ALA A 273 -35.35 -6.69 3.77
CA ALA A 273 -36.72 -6.39 3.41
C ALA A 273 -37.43 -7.63 2.82
N GLY A 274 -36.75 -8.36 1.91
CA GLY A 274 -37.27 -9.60 1.34
C GLY A 274 -37.53 -10.70 2.38
N ALA A 275 -36.68 -10.80 3.42
CA ALA A 275 -36.88 -11.73 4.50
C ALA A 275 -38.07 -11.38 5.43
N GLY A 276 -38.45 -10.10 5.45
CA GLY A 276 -39.60 -9.59 6.22
C GLY A 276 -40.94 -9.61 5.45
N VAL A 277 -40.90 -9.91 4.15
CA VAL A 277 -42.13 -9.98 3.34
C VAL A 277 -42.98 -11.16 3.81
N GLY A 278 -44.16 -10.85 4.31
CA GLY A 278 -45.15 -11.83 4.80
C GLY A 278 -45.30 -11.88 6.33
N LEU A 279 -44.42 -11.24 7.12
CA LEU A 279 -44.56 -11.25 8.59
C LEU A 279 -45.60 -10.24 9.11
N PHE A 280 -46.00 -9.25 8.31
CA PHE A 280 -46.98 -8.24 8.67
C PHE A 280 -48.22 -8.24 7.76
N ALA A 281 -48.39 -9.30 6.97
CA ALA A 281 -49.59 -9.51 6.13
C ALA A 281 -50.59 -10.48 6.83
N ALA A 282 -50.96 -10.13 8.08
CA ALA A 282 -52.04 -10.78 8.80
C ALA A 282 -52.91 -9.73 9.48
#